data_50c1339fce24bab94d47c83a3626d76f
#
_entry.id   50c1339fce24bab94d47c83a3626d76f
#
_cell.length_a   1.000
_cell.length_b   1.000
_cell.length_c   1.000
_cell.angle_alpha   90.00
_cell.angle_beta   90.00
_cell.angle_gamma   90.00
#
_symmetry.space_group_name_H-M   'P 1'
#
loop_
_entity.id
_entity.type
_entity.pdbx_description
1 polymer ?
#
loop_
_entity_poly.entity_id
_entity_poly.type
_entity_poly.pdbx_seq_one_letter_code
_entity_poly.pdbx_strand_id
1 'polypeptide(L)'
;MTKPLFIDSLEAAVDHVLDTIPGDIVLGIPLAVGKPNPFVNALYRRIKANPARKLRIITALSLIKPVGKSELEQHFLEPLVERVFADYPDLEYAVDLRAHALPPNIEVREFFMKTGDYIGNEAAQHNYISTNYTFVARDMAVQGMNVIAQAVGAQGEGD
;
A
#
# COMPACT_ATOMS: atom_id res chain seq x y z
N MET A 1 -29.25 1.99 -4.32
CA MET A 1 -28.01 1.86 -3.55
C MET A 1 -27.92 0.44 -3.05
N THR A 2 -26.84 -0.27 -3.32
CA THR A 2 -26.58 -1.58 -2.75
C THR A 2 -26.27 -1.42 -1.26
N LYS A 3 -26.77 -2.32 -0.42
CA LYS A 3 -26.43 -2.30 1.01
C LYS A 3 -24.93 -2.62 1.19
N PRO A 4 -24.26 -2.04 2.19
CA PRO A 4 -22.90 -2.41 2.52
C PRO A 4 -22.82 -3.89 2.91
N LEU A 5 -21.73 -4.54 2.50
CA LEU A 5 -21.40 -5.89 2.90
C LEU A 5 -20.38 -5.81 4.05
N PHE A 6 -20.72 -6.43 5.19
CA PHE A 6 -19.79 -6.59 6.31
C PHE A 6 -19.07 -7.94 6.18
N ILE A 7 -17.76 -7.93 6.33
CA ILE A 7 -16.90 -9.10 6.20
C ILE A 7 -16.01 -9.17 7.45
N ASP A 8 -16.12 -10.28 8.18
CA ASP A 8 -15.55 -10.41 9.53
C ASP A 8 -14.07 -10.83 9.55
N SER A 9 -13.51 -11.26 8.41
CA SER A 9 -12.11 -11.66 8.35
C SER A 9 -11.35 -11.00 7.20
N LEU A 10 -10.06 -10.82 7.42
CA LEU A 10 -9.14 -10.24 6.44
C LEU A 10 -9.05 -11.10 5.17
N GLU A 11 -8.95 -12.40 5.35
CA GLU A 11 -8.86 -13.38 4.26
C GLU A 11 -10.12 -13.36 3.41
N ALA A 12 -11.29 -13.36 4.05
CA ALA A 12 -12.56 -13.27 3.34
C ALA A 12 -12.73 -11.94 2.59
N ALA A 13 -12.20 -10.84 3.12
CA ALA A 13 -12.19 -9.55 2.41
C ALA A 13 -11.30 -9.59 1.16
N VAL A 14 -10.14 -10.23 1.25
CA VAL A 14 -9.25 -10.43 0.09
C VAL A 14 -9.89 -11.36 -0.93
N ASP A 15 -10.47 -12.47 -0.50
CA ASP A 15 -11.17 -13.41 -1.39
C ASP A 15 -12.33 -12.72 -2.10
N HIS A 16 -13.13 -11.92 -1.38
CA HIS A 16 -14.21 -11.15 -1.98
C HIS A 16 -13.73 -10.20 -3.09
N VAL A 17 -12.62 -9.50 -2.89
CA VAL A 17 -12.02 -8.65 -3.94
C VAL A 17 -11.58 -9.49 -5.13
N LEU A 18 -10.91 -10.62 -4.88
CA LEU A 18 -10.40 -11.50 -5.94
C LEU A 18 -11.52 -12.14 -6.76
N ASP A 19 -12.65 -12.44 -6.15
CA ASP A 19 -13.81 -13.04 -6.81
C ASP A 19 -14.66 -11.98 -7.55
N THR A 20 -14.74 -10.77 -6.99
CA THR A 20 -15.54 -9.69 -7.58
C THR A 20 -14.86 -9.03 -8.77
N ILE A 21 -13.53 -8.93 -8.76
CA ILE A 21 -12.75 -8.30 -9.84
C ILE A 21 -12.14 -9.40 -10.73
N PRO A 22 -12.69 -9.69 -11.91
CA PRO A 22 -12.26 -10.81 -12.77
C PRO A 22 -11.02 -10.46 -13.57
N GLY A 23 -10.00 -9.94 -13.12
CA GLY A 23 -8.82 -9.55 -13.90
C GLY A 23 -7.74 -8.92 -13.05
N ASP A 24 -7.00 -8.04 -13.66
CA ASP A 24 -5.95 -7.29 -13.00
C ASP A 24 -6.57 -6.31 -11.98
N ILE A 25 -5.92 -6.19 -10.82
CA ILE A 25 -6.36 -5.29 -9.76
C ILE A 25 -5.55 -4.00 -9.84
N VAL A 26 -6.26 -2.87 -9.86
CA VAL A 26 -5.70 -1.54 -9.72
C VAL A 26 -6.20 -0.96 -8.40
N LEU A 27 -5.37 -1.07 -7.38
CA LEU A 27 -5.68 -0.71 -6.00
C LEU A 27 -5.27 0.72 -5.71
N GLY A 28 -6.22 1.58 -5.38
CA GLY A 28 -5.99 2.91 -4.82
C GLY A 28 -5.98 2.85 -3.29
N ILE A 29 -4.93 3.34 -2.66
CA ILE A 29 -4.84 3.48 -1.20
C ILE A 29 -4.37 4.88 -0.81
N PRO A 30 -4.81 5.40 0.35
CA PRO A 30 -4.48 6.76 0.76
C PRO A 30 -2.99 6.93 1.06
N LEU A 31 -2.57 8.16 1.31
CA LEU A 31 -1.21 8.46 1.70
C LEU A 31 -0.94 8.08 3.17
N ALA A 32 0.31 7.83 3.48
CA ALA A 32 0.84 7.63 4.84
C ALA A 32 0.03 6.63 5.69
N VAL A 33 -0.39 7.02 6.89
CA VAL A 33 -1.00 6.15 7.91
C VAL A 33 -2.45 5.77 7.64
N GLY A 34 -3.11 6.36 6.66
CA GLY A 34 -4.48 5.99 6.27
C GLY A 34 -4.58 4.65 5.51
N LYS A 35 -3.46 4.02 5.20
CA LYS A 35 -3.42 2.74 4.49
C LYS A 35 -3.88 1.59 5.37
N PRO A 36 -4.74 0.69 4.89
CA PRO A 36 -5.13 -0.53 5.60
C PRO A 36 -4.03 -1.61 5.43
N ASN A 37 -2.87 -1.41 6.06
CA ASN A 37 -1.68 -2.24 5.85
C ASN A 37 -1.94 -3.75 5.95
N PRO A 38 -2.70 -4.28 6.93
CA PRO A 38 -3.00 -5.71 6.98
C PRO A 38 -3.68 -6.22 5.71
N PHE A 39 -4.69 -5.50 5.22
CA PHE A 39 -5.41 -5.86 4.00
C PHE A 39 -4.51 -5.77 2.76
N VAL A 40 -3.74 -4.69 2.64
CA VAL A 40 -2.81 -4.49 1.52
C VAL A 40 -1.76 -5.59 1.47
N ASN A 41 -1.19 -5.96 2.62
CA ASN A 41 -0.20 -7.04 2.71
C ASN A 41 -0.81 -8.40 2.37
N ALA A 42 -2.02 -8.70 2.84
CA ALA A 42 -2.71 -9.95 2.51
C ALA A 42 -3.00 -10.06 1.01
N LEU A 43 -3.54 -9.01 0.39
CA LEU A 43 -3.78 -8.96 -1.05
C LEU A 43 -2.47 -9.07 -1.84
N TYR A 44 -1.43 -8.34 -1.41
CA TYR A 44 -0.10 -8.38 -2.01
C TYR A 44 0.47 -9.81 -2.05
N ARG A 45 0.45 -10.52 -0.91
CA ARG A 45 0.93 -11.92 -0.84
C ARG A 45 0.16 -12.86 -1.76
N ARG A 46 -1.16 -12.70 -1.85
CA ARG A 46 -2.02 -13.53 -2.72
C ARG A 46 -1.67 -13.33 -4.19
N ILE A 47 -1.47 -12.08 -4.63
CA ILE A 47 -1.09 -11.79 -6.02
C ILE A 47 0.38 -12.16 -6.28
N LYS A 48 1.28 -11.93 -5.34
CA LYS A 48 2.69 -12.36 -5.42
C LYS A 48 2.81 -13.86 -5.65
N ALA A 49 1.94 -14.65 -5.03
CA ALA A 49 1.89 -16.11 -5.19
C ALA A 49 1.19 -16.57 -6.49
N ASN A 50 0.54 -15.67 -7.23
CA ASN A 50 -0.17 -15.99 -8.47
C ASN A 50 0.27 -15.07 -9.62
N PRO A 51 1.35 -15.43 -10.35
CA PRO A 51 1.89 -14.61 -11.43
C PRO A 51 0.95 -14.37 -12.62
N ALA A 52 -0.11 -15.16 -12.75
CA ALA A 52 -1.11 -15.00 -13.80
C ALA A 52 -1.99 -13.75 -13.59
N ARG A 53 -1.96 -13.17 -12.41
CA ARG A 53 -2.74 -11.99 -12.01
C ARG A 53 -1.83 -10.80 -11.73
N LYS A 54 -2.21 -9.60 -12.14
CA LYS A 54 -1.42 -8.39 -11.89
C LYS A 54 -2.04 -7.55 -10.79
N LEU A 55 -1.18 -6.86 -10.05
CA LEU A 55 -1.56 -5.86 -9.07
C LEU A 55 -0.82 -4.55 -9.38
N ARG A 56 -1.57 -3.47 -9.60
CA ARG A 56 -1.03 -2.11 -9.60
C ARG A 56 -1.51 -1.40 -8.35
N ILE A 57 -0.59 -0.91 -7.55
CA ILE A 57 -0.87 -0.09 -6.37
C ILE A 57 -0.65 1.37 -6.73
N ILE A 58 -1.67 2.21 -6.57
CA ILE A 58 -1.58 3.66 -6.78
C ILE A 58 -1.73 4.34 -5.42
N THR A 59 -0.72 5.09 -5.02
CA THR A 59 -0.66 5.65 -3.68
C THR A 59 0.27 6.86 -3.58
N ALA A 60 0.52 7.30 -2.36
CA ALA A 60 1.54 8.27 -2.02
C ALA A 60 2.14 7.96 -0.65
N LEU A 61 3.38 8.31 -0.45
CA LEU A 61 4.11 8.23 0.82
C LEU A 61 3.93 6.88 1.51
N SER A 62 4.52 5.83 0.95
CA SER A 62 4.59 4.51 1.57
C SER A 62 5.61 4.52 2.70
N LEU A 63 5.09 4.51 3.94
CA LEU A 63 5.93 4.49 5.13
C LEU A 63 6.38 3.08 5.44
N ILE A 64 7.63 2.95 5.88
CA ILE A 64 8.19 1.78 6.56
C ILE A 64 8.87 2.26 7.83
N LYS A 65 9.02 1.35 8.78
CA LYS A 65 9.74 1.64 10.03
C LYS A 65 11.16 2.08 9.71
N PRO A 66 11.64 3.19 10.28
CA PRO A 66 13.02 3.59 10.10
C PRO A 66 13.96 2.61 10.81
N VAL A 67 15.04 2.24 10.14
CA VAL A 67 16.08 1.37 10.68
C VAL A 67 17.40 2.15 10.72
N GLY A 68 18.04 2.18 11.88
CA GLY A 68 19.35 2.83 12.04
C GLY A 68 20.43 2.08 11.25
N LYS A 69 21.29 2.81 10.57
CA LYS A 69 22.43 2.28 9.80
C LYS A 69 23.68 2.07 10.64
N SER A 70 23.73 2.68 11.81
CA SER A 70 24.82 2.57 12.78
C SER A 70 24.25 2.24 14.17
N GLU A 71 25.10 1.75 15.08
CA GLU A 71 24.71 1.46 16.46
C GLU A 71 24.14 2.70 17.18
N LEU A 72 24.74 3.86 16.95
CA LEU A 72 24.28 5.12 17.50
C LEU A 72 22.89 5.51 16.96
N GLU A 73 22.67 5.35 15.67
CA GLU A 73 21.37 5.60 15.06
C GLU A 73 20.29 4.62 15.55
N GLN A 74 20.64 3.34 15.75
CA GLN A 74 19.75 2.33 16.29
C GLN A 74 19.29 2.71 17.68
N HIS A 75 20.22 3.00 18.61
CA HIS A 75 19.91 3.44 19.97
C HIS A 75 19.02 4.68 20.01
N PHE A 76 19.17 5.60 19.05
CA PHE A 76 18.32 6.79 18.95
C PHE A 76 16.93 6.48 18.39
N LEU A 77 16.87 5.62 17.36
CA LEU A 77 15.62 5.35 16.63
C LEU A 77 14.74 4.32 17.34
N GLU A 78 15.31 3.33 18.03
CA GLU A 78 14.55 2.25 18.68
C GLU A 78 13.42 2.75 19.59
N PRO A 79 13.66 3.69 20.56
CA PRO A 79 12.59 4.18 21.42
C PRO A 79 11.52 4.96 20.63
N LEU A 80 11.92 5.64 19.55
CA LEU A 80 10.98 6.34 18.68
C LEU A 80 10.11 5.37 17.90
N VAL A 81 10.74 4.34 17.33
CA VAL A 81 10.04 3.30 16.55
C VAL A 81 9.07 2.54 17.43
N GLU A 82 9.48 2.12 18.63
CA GLU A 82 8.59 1.46 19.57
C GLU A 82 7.38 2.31 19.93
N ARG A 83 7.59 3.60 20.17
CA ARG A 83 6.51 4.50 20.57
C ARG A 83 5.57 4.88 19.44
N VAL A 84 6.09 5.04 18.22
CA VAL A 84 5.33 5.60 17.08
C VAL A 84 4.82 4.50 16.15
N PHE A 85 5.57 3.42 16.01
CA PHE A 85 5.29 2.36 15.04
C PHE A 85 5.02 0.98 15.68
N ALA A 86 4.90 0.85 17.01
CA ALA A 86 4.87 -0.43 17.71
C ALA A 86 4.08 -1.53 16.98
N ASP A 87 2.79 -1.29 16.78
CA ASP A 87 1.86 -2.23 16.14
C ASP A 87 1.65 -1.98 14.64
N TYR A 88 2.41 -1.03 14.05
CA TYR A 88 2.27 -0.71 12.63
C TYR A 88 2.96 -1.79 11.78
N PRO A 89 2.24 -2.60 11.02
CA PRO A 89 2.86 -3.54 10.10
C PRO A 89 3.45 -2.80 8.91
N ASP A 90 4.71 -3.07 8.57
CA ASP A 90 5.29 -2.52 7.36
C ASP A 90 4.51 -2.94 6.12
N LEU A 91 4.52 -2.08 5.11
CA LEU A 91 3.96 -2.38 3.81
C LEU A 91 4.94 -3.27 3.04
N GLU A 92 4.60 -4.54 2.86
CA GLU A 92 5.50 -5.53 2.23
C GLU A 92 5.91 -5.13 0.81
N TYR A 93 4.98 -4.55 0.03
CA TYR A 93 5.32 -4.05 -1.29
C TYR A 93 6.35 -2.91 -1.24
N ALA A 94 6.31 -2.07 -0.21
CA ALA A 94 7.23 -0.96 -0.06
C ALA A 94 8.63 -1.45 0.38
N VAL A 95 8.68 -2.49 1.20
CA VAL A 95 9.93 -3.19 1.55
C VAL A 95 10.54 -3.83 0.30
N ASP A 96 9.76 -4.61 -0.46
CA ASP A 96 10.21 -5.26 -1.68
C ASP A 96 10.62 -4.25 -2.76
N LEU A 97 9.87 -3.13 -2.90
CA LEU A 97 10.23 -2.05 -3.84
C LEU A 97 11.60 -1.45 -3.51
N ARG A 98 11.85 -1.15 -2.23
CA ARG A 98 13.16 -0.60 -1.79
C ARG A 98 14.30 -1.60 -1.95
N ALA A 99 14.02 -2.88 -1.78
CA ALA A 99 14.97 -3.97 -1.96
C ALA A 99 15.19 -4.38 -3.43
N HIS A 100 14.54 -3.71 -4.40
CA HIS A 100 14.52 -4.10 -5.82
C HIS A 100 14.01 -5.52 -6.05
N ALA A 101 13.09 -5.98 -5.21
CA ALA A 101 12.56 -7.35 -5.18
C ALA A 101 11.07 -7.46 -5.55
N LEU A 102 10.49 -6.40 -6.14
CA LEU A 102 9.12 -6.45 -6.61
C LEU A 102 8.95 -7.54 -7.68
N PRO A 103 7.94 -8.42 -7.55
CA PRO A 103 7.62 -9.40 -8.58
C PRO A 103 7.18 -8.71 -9.88
N PRO A 104 7.42 -9.30 -11.06
CA PRO A 104 7.13 -8.68 -12.36
C PRO A 104 5.63 -8.47 -12.63
N ASN A 105 4.76 -9.14 -11.89
CA ASN A 105 3.31 -8.97 -11.96
C ASN A 105 2.78 -7.90 -11.00
N ILE A 106 3.65 -7.21 -10.25
CA ILE A 106 3.26 -6.16 -9.31
C ILE A 106 3.96 -4.84 -9.66
N GLU A 107 3.16 -3.79 -9.73
CA GLU A 107 3.61 -2.43 -10.04
C GLU A 107 3.15 -1.47 -8.94
N VAL A 108 4.03 -0.58 -8.52
CA VAL A 108 3.72 0.46 -7.52
C VAL A 108 3.92 1.82 -8.16
N ARG A 109 2.87 2.64 -8.14
CA ARG A 109 2.87 4.02 -8.62
C ARG A 109 2.62 4.98 -7.48
N GLU A 110 3.56 5.85 -7.22
CA GLU A 110 3.41 6.89 -6.20
C GLU A 110 3.42 8.28 -6.81
N PHE A 111 2.53 9.15 -6.33
CA PHE A 111 2.51 10.57 -6.73
C PHE A 111 3.17 11.48 -5.69
N PHE A 112 3.62 10.95 -4.57
CA PHE A 112 4.44 11.64 -3.59
C PHE A 112 5.34 10.62 -2.88
N MET A 113 6.64 10.89 -2.91
CA MET A 113 7.68 10.05 -2.30
C MET A 113 8.45 10.86 -1.28
N LYS A 114 8.92 10.22 -0.23
CA LYS A 114 9.85 10.84 0.70
C LYS A 114 11.16 11.14 -0.02
N THR A 115 11.66 12.35 0.14
CA THR A 115 12.89 12.80 -0.49
C THR A 115 14.06 11.87 -0.15
N GLY A 116 14.74 11.40 -1.16
CA GLY A 116 15.92 10.54 -1.03
C GLY A 116 15.67 9.03 -0.90
N ASP A 117 14.44 8.60 -0.63
CA ASP A 117 14.15 7.17 -0.36
C ASP A 117 14.34 6.26 -1.57
N TYR A 118 14.15 6.79 -2.78
CA TYR A 118 14.18 6.01 -4.03
C TYR A 118 15.24 6.46 -5.02
N ILE A 119 16.33 7.07 -4.53
CA ILE A 119 17.48 7.39 -5.37
C ILE A 119 18.09 6.09 -5.91
N GLY A 120 18.22 5.99 -7.24
CA GLY A 120 18.72 4.79 -7.91
C GLY A 120 17.73 3.62 -7.99
N ASN A 121 16.46 3.81 -7.60
CA ASN A 121 15.43 2.81 -7.76
C ASN A 121 14.64 3.05 -9.05
N GLU A 122 15.01 2.34 -10.11
CA GLU A 122 14.42 2.52 -11.44
C GLU A 122 12.91 2.23 -11.44
N ALA A 123 12.46 1.19 -10.75
CA ALA A 123 11.04 0.83 -10.68
C ALA A 123 10.20 1.96 -10.06
N ALA A 124 10.68 2.57 -8.98
CA ALA A 124 10.01 3.69 -8.35
C ALA A 124 10.04 4.95 -9.23
N GLN A 125 11.17 5.24 -9.86
CA GLN A 125 11.35 6.45 -10.69
C GLN A 125 10.52 6.39 -11.98
N HIS A 126 10.50 5.26 -12.67
CA HIS A 126 9.69 5.09 -13.89
C HIS A 126 8.18 5.12 -13.62
N ASN A 127 7.77 4.70 -12.44
CA ASN A 127 6.37 4.63 -12.04
C ASN A 127 5.89 5.82 -11.21
N TYR A 128 6.69 6.87 -11.08
CA TYR A 128 6.28 8.10 -10.42
C TYR A 128 5.20 8.83 -11.23
N ILE A 129 4.13 9.25 -10.54
CA ILE A 129 3.05 10.02 -11.15
C ILE A 129 3.25 11.49 -10.81
N SER A 130 3.58 12.31 -11.81
CA SER A 130 3.69 13.76 -11.63
C SER A 130 2.29 14.38 -11.60
N THR A 131 1.71 14.51 -10.42
CA THR A 131 0.39 15.10 -10.22
C THR A 131 0.33 15.86 -8.89
N ASN A 132 -0.81 16.49 -8.61
CA ASN A 132 -1.11 17.15 -7.35
C ASN A 132 -2.50 16.75 -6.85
N TYR A 133 -2.84 17.14 -5.63
CA TYR A 133 -4.11 16.75 -4.99
C TYR A 133 -5.36 17.16 -5.78
N THR A 134 -5.31 18.22 -6.59
CA THR A 134 -6.43 18.65 -7.42
C THR A 134 -6.76 17.63 -8.51
N PHE A 135 -5.75 16.93 -9.04
CA PHE A 135 -5.90 16.06 -10.20
C PHE A 135 -5.78 14.57 -9.89
N VAL A 136 -5.33 14.22 -8.69
CA VAL A 136 -5.02 12.82 -8.34
C VAL A 136 -6.22 11.89 -8.53
N ALA A 137 -7.42 12.29 -8.16
CA ALA A 137 -8.62 11.46 -8.33
C ALA A 137 -8.90 11.15 -9.82
N ARG A 138 -8.79 12.15 -10.68
CA ARG A 138 -8.90 11.98 -12.15
C ARG A 138 -7.81 11.04 -12.66
N ASP A 139 -6.58 11.26 -12.26
CA ASP A 139 -5.44 10.50 -12.74
C ASP A 139 -5.50 9.04 -12.30
N MET A 140 -5.99 8.76 -11.09
CA MET A 140 -6.27 7.40 -10.61
C MET A 140 -7.38 6.73 -11.44
N ALA A 141 -8.46 7.45 -11.73
CA ALA A 141 -9.55 6.93 -12.56
C ALA A 141 -9.08 6.60 -13.98
N VAL A 142 -8.28 7.47 -14.60
CA VAL A 142 -7.69 7.24 -15.94
C VAL A 142 -6.77 6.01 -15.94
N GLN A 143 -6.10 5.71 -14.83
CA GLN A 143 -5.26 4.52 -14.70
C GLN A 143 -6.06 3.23 -14.46
N GLY A 144 -7.38 3.30 -14.45
CA GLY A 144 -8.28 2.15 -14.34
C GLY A 144 -8.44 1.62 -12.92
N MET A 145 -8.32 2.48 -11.90
CA MET A 145 -8.54 2.09 -10.51
C MET A 145 -9.89 1.40 -10.34
N ASN A 146 -9.89 0.18 -9.84
CA ASN A 146 -11.08 -0.66 -9.67
C ASN A 146 -11.31 -1.12 -8.23
N VAL A 147 -10.35 -0.89 -7.34
CA VAL A 147 -10.46 -1.14 -5.90
C VAL A 147 -9.93 0.07 -5.14
N ILE A 148 -10.65 0.52 -4.11
CA ILE A 148 -10.18 1.51 -3.14
C ILE A 148 -10.22 0.87 -1.77
N ALA A 149 -9.15 1.02 -1.00
CA ALA A 149 -9.07 0.54 0.37
C ALA A 149 -8.51 1.62 1.30
N GLN A 150 -9.17 1.79 2.45
CA GLN A 150 -8.78 2.78 3.46
C GLN A 150 -8.99 2.23 4.86
N ALA A 151 -8.06 2.53 5.77
CA ALA A 151 -8.27 2.31 7.19
C ALA A 151 -9.20 3.37 7.76
N VAL A 152 -10.19 2.94 8.53
CA VAL A 152 -11.12 3.82 9.24
C VAL A 152 -11.27 3.35 10.68
N GLY A 153 -11.44 4.30 11.60
CA GLY A 153 -11.83 4.00 12.97
C GLY A 153 -13.34 3.86 13.05
N ALA A 154 -13.83 2.78 13.65
CA ALA A 154 -15.25 2.66 14.01
C ALA A 154 -15.45 3.10 15.46
N GLN A 155 -16.45 3.93 15.71
CA GLN A 155 -16.87 4.32 17.06
C GLN A 155 -18.34 3.89 17.26
N GLY A 156 -18.56 2.96 18.20
CA GLY A 156 -19.88 2.40 18.48
C GLY A 156 -20.16 1.08 17.77
N GLU A 157 -21.21 0.38 18.18
CA GLU A 157 -21.76 -0.73 17.42
C GLU A 157 -22.32 -0.16 16.11
N GLY A 158 -21.83 -0.66 14.98
CA GLY A 158 -22.16 -0.09 13.68
C GLY A 158 -23.65 -0.16 13.38
N ASP A 159 -24.25 1.00 13.19
CA ASP A 159 -25.55 1.17 12.53
C ASP A 159 -25.36 1.23 11.00
#